data_527e6f3cda741dfdc0d59ce799b5d9bb
#
_entry.id   527e6f3cda741dfdc0d59ce799b5d9bb
#
_cell.length_a   1.000
_cell.length_b   1.000
_cell.length_c   1.000
_cell.angle_alpha   90.00
_cell.angle_beta   90.00
_cell.angle_gamma   90.00
#
_symmetry.space_group_name_H-M   'P 1'
#
loop_
_entity.id
_entity.type
_entity.pdbx_description
1 polymer ?
#
loop_
_entity_poly.entity_id
_entity_poly.type
_entity_poly.pdbx_seq_one_letter_code
_entity_poly.pdbx_strand_id
1 'polypeptide(L)'
;GVQTCALPIWVQGQSDALLGIFDAIAPAASAALGELAQGNLEKFHAILGPTVPLSRHIFKAPTRFYKTGVVFMAWLNGHQTHFTMVGGQESTRSLVHFAELFRLADAANLLEHPDLALHRMKTLLALHGVE
;
A
#
# COMPACT_ATOMS: atom_id res chain seq x y z
N GLY A 1 7.11 10.26 -6.59
CA GLY A 1 6.82 10.92 -5.34
C GLY A 1 7.91 10.72 -4.30
N VAL A 2 7.80 11.44 -3.21
CA VAL A 2 8.79 11.41 -2.13
C VAL A 2 8.98 9.99 -1.59
N GLN A 3 7.88 9.23 -1.45
CA GLN A 3 7.90 7.89 -0.88
C GLN A 3 8.59 6.86 -1.77
N THR A 4 8.57 7.07 -3.08
CA THR A 4 9.30 6.18 -4.00
C THR A 4 10.81 6.34 -3.86
N CYS A 5 11.27 7.45 -3.29
CA CYS A 5 12.67 7.73 -3.02
C CYS A 5 13.08 7.37 -1.59
N ALA A 6 12.15 6.88 -0.77
CA ALA A 6 12.40 6.60 0.65
C ALA A 6 13.49 5.53 0.85
N LEU A 7 13.50 4.50 0.02
CA LEU A 7 14.49 3.43 0.14
C LEU A 7 15.92 3.95 0.05
N PRO A 8 16.30 4.72 -0.99
CA PRO A 8 17.64 5.30 -1.06
C PRO A 8 17.92 6.26 0.09
N ILE A 9 16.93 7.07 0.49
CA ILE A 9 17.10 8.04 1.59
C ILE A 9 17.44 7.31 2.89
N TRP A 10 16.73 6.22 3.20
CA TRP A 10 16.98 5.45 4.42
C TRP A 10 18.37 4.82 4.44
N VAL A 11 18.81 4.28 3.32
CA VAL A 11 20.10 3.58 3.23
C VAL A 11 21.25 4.57 3.12
N GLN A 12 21.07 5.63 2.36
CA GLN A 12 22.15 6.58 2.02
C GLN A 12 22.07 7.89 2.80
N GLY A 13 20.85 8.37 3.08
CA GLY A 13 20.61 9.66 3.70
C GLY A 13 20.31 9.64 5.17
N GLN A 14 20.31 8.48 5.80
CA GLN A 14 20.08 8.31 7.24
C GLN A 14 18.78 8.95 7.74
N SER A 15 17.69 8.76 7.01
CA SER A 15 16.37 9.19 7.45
C SER A 15 15.80 8.19 8.45
N ASP A 16 15.30 8.67 9.59
CA ASP A 16 14.73 7.83 10.63
C ASP A 16 13.22 7.59 10.46
N ALA A 17 12.54 8.44 9.72
CA ALA A 17 11.09 8.33 9.56
C ALA A 17 10.62 8.90 8.25
N LEU A 18 9.52 8.32 7.75
CA LEU A 18 8.79 8.83 6.62
C LEU A 18 7.31 8.56 6.85
N LEU A 19 6.45 9.52 6.50
CA LEU A 19 5.01 9.44 6.75
C LEU A 19 4.23 9.24 5.46
N GLY A 20 2.93 9.02 5.59
CA GLY A 20 2.02 8.89 4.46
C GLY A 20 1.81 7.45 4.04
N ILE A 21 2.46 7.03 2.95
CA ILE A 21 2.27 5.68 2.39
C ILE A 21 2.56 4.55 3.39
N PHE A 22 3.39 4.79 4.39
CA PHE A 22 3.80 3.74 5.32
C PHE A 22 2.65 3.17 6.14
N ASP A 23 1.55 3.89 6.28
CA ASP A 23 0.34 3.33 6.89
C ASP A 23 -0.13 2.08 6.12
N ALA A 24 0.00 2.10 4.79
CA ALA A 24 -0.43 0.98 3.95
C ALA A 24 0.57 -0.18 3.92
N ILE A 25 1.85 0.09 4.22
CA ILE A 25 2.91 -0.92 4.16
C ILE A 25 3.61 -1.10 5.51
N ALA A 26 2.97 -0.69 6.60
CA ALA A 26 3.59 -0.67 7.93
C ALA A 26 4.22 -2.00 8.36
N PRO A 27 3.59 -3.18 8.17
CA PRO A 27 4.23 -4.44 8.55
C PRO A 27 5.54 -4.68 7.81
N ALA A 28 5.56 -4.42 6.49
CA ALA A 28 6.77 -4.58 5.68
C ALA A 28 7.83 -3.55 6.04
N ALA A 29 7.43 -2.29 6.24
CA ALA A 29 8.36 -1.23 6.61
C ALA A 29 9.01 -1.51 7.98
N SER A 30 8.21 -1.93 8.96
CA SER A 30 8.71 -2.27 10.29
C SER A 30 9.70 -3.44 10.25
N ALA A 31 9.36 -4.51 9.54
CA ALA A 31 10.23 -5.66 9.40
C ALA A 31 11.54 -5.30 8.68
N ALA A 32 11.44 -4.50 7.62
CA ALA A 32 12.62 -4.07 6.85
C ALA A 32 13.56 -3.19 7.69
N LEU A 33 13.00 -2.25 8.45
CA LEU A 33 13.79 -1.40 9.34
C LEU A 33 14.48 -2.22 10.44
N GLY A 34 13.83 -3.27 10.95
CA GLY A 34 14.44 -4.20 11.89
C GLY A 34 15.66 -4.89 11.30
N GLU A 35 15.58 -5.35 10.06
CA GLU A 35 16.71 -5.96 9.36
C GLU A 35 17.81 -4.96 9.07
N LEU A 36 17.45 -3.72 8.71
CA LEU A 36 18.43 -2.66 8.48
C LEU A 36 19.20 -2.32 9.76
N ALA A 37 18.51 -2.26 10.90
CA ALA A 37 19.13 -1.99 12.18
C ALA A 37 20.15 -3.07 12.57
N GLN A 38 19.97 -4.30 12.08
CA GLN A 38 20.90 -5.41 12.27
C GLN A 38 22.00 -5.46 11.21
N GLY A 39 22.03 -4.49 10.29
CA GLY A 39 22.98 -4.45 9.19
C GLY A 39 22.69 -5.41 8.05
N ASN A 40 21.48 -5.97 7.99
CA ASN A 40 21.11 -6.96 6.98
C ASN A 40 20.44 -6.31 5.77
N LEU A 41 21.25 -5.70 4.90
CA LEU A 41 20.76 -4.97 3.72
C LEU A 41 20.05 -5.88 2.72
N GLU A 42 20.50 -7.11 2.57
CA GLU A 42 19.87 -8.05 1.62
C GLU A 42 18.43 -8.33 2.00
N LYS A 43 18.16 -8.66 3.26
CA LYS A 43 16.79 -8.88 3.74
C LYS A 43 15.97 -7.60 3.73
N PHE A 44 16.57 -6.46 4.05
CA PHE A 44 15.91 -5.16 3.94
C PHE A 44 15.36 -4.94 2.53
N HIS A 45 16.19 -5.14 1.51
CA HIS A 45 15.75 -4.98 0.11
C HIS A 45 14.76 -6.06 -0.30
N ALA A 46 14.90 -7.30 0.19
CA ALA A 46 13.98 -8.37 -0.13
C ALA A 46 12.56 -8.11 0.41
N ILE A 47 12.46 -7.46 1.57
CA ILE A 47 11.17 -7.10 2.17
C ILE A 47 10.56 -5.89 1.49
N LEU A 48 11.32 -4.81 1.28
CA LEU A 48 10.79 -3.56 0.73
C LEU A 48 10.68 -3.55 -0.79
N GLY A 49 11.51 -4.32 -1.48
CA GLY A 49 11.49 -4.35 -2.95
C GLY A 49 10.09 -4.55 -3.54
N PRO A 50 9.34 -5.58 -3.12
CA PRO A 50 7.99 -5.82 -3.64
C PRO A 50 6.98 -4.72 -3.31
N THR A 51 7.24 -3.87 -2.31
CA THR A 51 6.35 -2.76 -1.96
C THR A 51 6.50 -1.57 -2.91
N VAL A 52 7.60 -1.49 -3.68
CA VAL A 52 7.86 -0.35 -4.57
C VAL A 52 6.82 -0.25 -5.69
N PRO A 53 6.48 -1.32 -6.44
CA PRO A 53 5.41 -1.24 -7.43
C PRO A 53 4.09 -0.79 -6.82
N LEU A 54 3.74 -1.29 -5.64
CA LEU A 54 2.53 -0.90 -4.92
C LEU A 54 2.55 0.59 -4.60
N SER A 55 3.65 1.09 -4.03
CA SER A 55 3.78 2.50 -3.66
C SER A 55 3.69 3.40 -4.89
N ARG A 56 4.34 3.03 -5.97
CA ARG A 56 4.27 3.78 -7.23
C ARG A 56 2.85 3.82 -7.78
N HIS A 57 2.12 2.73 -7.68
CA HIS A 57 0.74 2.66 -8.14
C HIS A 57 -0.17 3.56 -7.28
N ILE A 58 -0.02 3.55 -5.96
CA ILE A 58 -0.77 4.40 -5.05
C ILE A 58 -0.52 5.88 -5.37
N PHE A 59 0.72 6.25 -5.66
CA PHE A 59 1.11 7.62 -5.98
C PHE A 59 0.98 7.99 -7.45
N LYS A 60 0.43 7.10 -8.28
CA LYS A 60 0.20 7.38 -9.69
C LYS A 60 -0.59 8.69 -9.84
N ALA A 61 -0.26 9.45 -10.88
CA ALA A 61 -0.93 10.73 -11.13
C ALA A 61 -2.47 10.57 -11.23
N PRO A 62 -3.27 11.44 -10.64
CA PRO A 62 -2.88 12.61 -9.83
C PRO A 62 -2.40 12.19 -8.42
N THR A 63 -1.16 12.52 -8.09
CA THR A 63 -0.51 12.09 -6.84
C THR A 63 -1.28 12.54 -5.59
N ARG A 64 -1.96 13.69 -5.66
CA ARG A 64 -2.73 14.24 -4.53
C ARG A 64 -3.83 13.28 -4.02
N PHE A 65 -4.23 12.31 -4.83
CA PHE A 65 -5.25 11.33 -4.46
C PHE A 65 -4.66 10.04 -3.85
N TYR A 66 -3.41 10.07 -3.43
CA TYR A 66 -2.74 8.88 -2.88
C TYR A 66 -3.47 8.29 -1.66
N LYS A 67 -4.12 9.13 -0.86
CA LYS A 67 -4.84 8.65 0.33
C LYS A 67 -5.98 7.68 0.00
N THR A 68 -6.53 7.77 -1.19
CA THR A 68 -7.54 6.80 -1.63
C THR A 68 -6.98 5.38 -1.62
N GLY A 69 -5.75 5.19 -2.09
CA GLY A 69 -5.08 3.90 -2.02
C GLY A 69 -4.78 3.47 -0.58
N VAL A 70 -4.36 4.40 0.28
CA VAL A 70 -4.09 4.11 1.69
C VAL A 70 -5.37 3.64 2.40
N VAL A 71 -6.48 4.34 2.20
CA VAL A 71 -7.77 3.97 2.80
C VAL A 71 -8.28 2.64 2.24
N PHE A 72 -8.11 2.41 0.94
CA PHE A 72 -8.45 1.14 0.32
C PHE A 72 -7.67 -0.03 0.98
N MET A 73 -6.38 0.13 1.20
CA MET A 73 -5.57 -0.87 1.89
C MET A 73 -6.04 -1.10 3.33
N ALA A 74 -6.38 -0.05 4.05
CA ALA A 74 -6.91 -0.16 5.40
C ALA A 74 -8.23 -0.96 5.42
N TRP A 75 -9.09 -0.71 4.45
CA TRP A 75 -10.35 -1.44 4.31
C TRP A 75 -10.11 -2.91 3.97
N LEU A 76 -9.22 -3.22 3.03
CA LEU A 76 -8.88 -4.60 2.67
C LEU A 76 -8.32 -5.38 3.86
N ASN A 77 -7.53 -4.73 4.71
CA ASN A 77 -6.89 -5.37 5.85
C ASN A 77 -7.76 -5.37 7.13
N GLY A 78 -9.01 -4.92 7.04
CA GLY A 78 -9.93 -4.98 8.15
C GLY A 78 -9.74 -3.88 9.19
N HIS A 79 -8.92 -2.87 8.93
CA HIS A 79 -8.68 -1.76 9.85
C HIS A 79 -9.86 -0.78 9.89
N GLN A 80 -10.72 -0.83 8.90
CA GLN A 80 -12.00 -0.10 8.93
C GLN A 80 -13.09 -0.92 8.21
N THR A 81 -14.35 -0.62 8.58
CA THR A 81 -15.49 -1.43 8.14
C THR A 81 -16.04 -1.01 6.79
N HIS A 82 -15.64 0.14 6.28
CA HIS A 82 -16.18 0.70 5.03
C HIS A 82 -15.06 1.31 4.19
N PHE A 83 -15.33 1.47 2.91
CA PHE A 83 -14.47 2.19 1.98
C PHE A 83 -15.18 3.47 1.57
N THR A 84 -15.25 4.42 2.48
CA THR A 84 -15.88 5.73 2.28
C THR A 84 -14.93 6.82 2.76
N MET A 85 -14.82 7.89 2.00
CA MET A 85 -13.91 9.00 2.30
C MET A 85 -14.65 10.32 2.29
N VAL A 86 -14.13 11.29 3.03
CA VAL A 86 -14.66 12.65 3.05
C VAL A 86 -14.66 13.22 1.63
N GLY A 87 -15.76 13.83 1.24
CA GLY A 87 -15.90 14.42 -0.10
C GLY A 87 -16.02 13.40 -1.23
N GLY A 88 -16.26 12.13 -0.93
CA GLY A 88 -16.39 11.09 -1.95
C GLY A 88 -15.09 10.75 -2.64
N GLN A 89 -13.94 10.97 -1.99
CA GLN A 89 -12.62 10.76 -2.62
C GLN A 89 -12.34 9.29 -2.95
N GLU A 90 -13.11 8.34 -2.42
CA GLU A 90 -13.02 6.94 -2.83
C GLU A 90 -13.32 6.75 -4.33
N SER A 91 -14.04 7.67 -4.95
CA SER A 91 -14.34 7.63 -6.39
C SER A 91 -13.29 8.35 -7.27
N THR A 92 -12.21 8.86 -6.68
CA THR A 92 -11.15 9.55 -7.44
C THR A 92 -10.25 8.60 -8.25
N ARG A 93 -10.33 7.32 -7.99
CA ARG A 93 -9.59 6.29 -8.69
C ARG A 93 -10.55 5.31 -9.37
N SER A 94 -10.12 4.74 -10.48
CA SER A 94 -10.90 3.76 -11.22
C SER A 94 -10.91 2.39 -10.56
N LEU A 95 -11.90 1.55 -10.92
CA LEU A 95 -11.94 0.17 -10.48
C LEU A 95 -10.71 -0.63 -10.93
N VAL A 96 -10.21 -0.36 -12.14
CA VAL A 96 -8.99 -0.97 -12.65
C VAL A 96 -7.80 -0.61 -11.76
N HIS A 97 -7.72 0.64 -11.29
CA HIS A 97 -6.68 1.06 -10.35
C HIS A 97 -6.73 0.25 -9.06
N PHE A 98 -7.91 0.03 -8.49
CA PHE A 98 -8.07 -0.76 -7.26
C PHE A 98 -7.76 -2.24 -7.48
N ALA A 99 -8.15 -2.80 -8.61
CA ALA A 99 -7.83 -4.19 -8.94
C ALA A 99 -6.32 -4.41 -9.04
N GLU A 100 -5.60 -3.49 -9.68
CA GLU A 100 -4.15 -3.55 -9.76
C GLU A 100 -3.50 -3.34 -8.40
N LEU A 101 -4.03 -2.44 -7.59
CA LEU A 101 -3.56 -2.19 -6.23
C LEU A 101 -3.69 -3.46 -5.38
N PHE A 102 -4.83 -4.14 -5.45
CA PHE A 102 -5.05 -5.42 -4.78
C PHE A 102 -4.00 -6.46 -5.19
N ARG A 103 -3.77 -6.59 -6.49
CA ARG A 103 -2.79 -7.55 -7.02
C ARG A 103 -1.38 -7.24 -6.52
N LEU A 104 -0.98 -5.97 -6.52
CA LEU A 104 0.34 -5.56 -6.06
C LEU A 104 0.51 -5.75 -4.54
N ALA A 105 -0.55 -5.50 -3.77
CA ALA A 105 -0.54 -5.73 -2.34
C ALA A 105 -0.39 -7.21 -1.99
N ASP A 106 -1.08 -8.07 -2.74
CA ASP A 106 -0.96 -9.51 -2.57
C ASP A 106 0.47 -9.98 -2.89
N ALA A 107 1.04 -9.51 -3.99
CA ALA A 107 2.40 -9.85 -4.38
C ALA A 107 3.44 -9.40 -3.35
N ALA A 108 3.16 -8.32 -2.61
CA ALA A 108 4.05 -7.79 -1.56
C ALA A 108 3.77 -8.39 -0.18
N ASN A 109 2.84 -9.36 -0.06
CA ASN A 109 2.42 -9.95 1.20
C ASN A 109 1.88 -8.94 2.22
N LEU A 110 1.19 -7.92 1.74
CA LEU A 110 0.63 -6.86 2.58
C LEU A 110 -0.86 -7.03 2.89
N LEU A 111 -1.46 -8.13 2.44
CA LEU A 111 -2.83 -8.50 2.82
C LEU A 111 -2.77 -9.33 4.10
N GLU A 112 -3.06 -8.70 5.24
CA GLU A 112 -2.98 -9.33 6.56
C GLU A 112 -3.98 -10.48 6.72
N HIS A 113 -5.15 -10.36 6.09
CA HIS A 113 -6.22 -11.35 6.08
C HIS A 113 -6.66 -11.58 4.63
N PRO A 114 -5.94 -12.44 3.88
CA PRO A 114 -6.20 -12.61 2.44
C PRO A 114 -7.63 -12.98 2.09
N ASP A 115 -8.28 -13.83 2.90
CA ASP A 115 -9.66 -14.25 2.64
C ASP A 115 -10.64 -13.07 2.77
N LEU A 116 -10.46 -12.24 3.80
CA LEU A 116 -11.26 -11.03 3.99
C LEU A 116 -11.00 -10.04 2.85
N ALA A 117 -9.76 -9.83 2.49
CA ALA A 117 -9.38 -8.91 1.41
C ALA A 117 -10.00 -9.36 0.09
N LEU A 118 -9.94 -10.64 -0.21
CA LEU A 118 -10.54 -11.21 -1.42
C LEU A 118 -12.07 -11.02 -1.42
N HIS A 119 -12.72 -11.29 -0.30
CA HIS A 119 -14.16 -11.10 -0.16
C HIS A 119 -14.53 -9.64 -0.40
N ARG A 120 -13.82 -8.71 0.21
CA ARG A 120 -14.07 -7.27 0.04
C ARG A 120 -13.81 -6.81 -1.38
N MET A 121 -12.75 -7.30 -2.02
CA MET A 121 -12.48 -6.97 -3.42
C MET A 121 -13.59 -7.47 -4.33
N LYS A 122 -14.07 -8.69 -4.13
CA LYS A 122 -15.19 -9.23 -4.89
C LYS A 122 -16.47 -8.41 -4.68
N THR A 123 -16.73 -7.97 -3.46
CA THR A 123 -17.87 -7.11 -3.14
C THR A 123 -17.76 -5.78 -3.90
N LEU A 124 -16.59 -5.16 -3.90
CA LEU A 124 -16.37 -3.91 -4.63
C LEU A 124 -16.61 -4.09 -6.13
N LEU A 125 -16.09 -5.16 -6.71
CA LEU A 125 -16.31 -5.48 -8.12
C LEU A 125 -17.80 -5.67 -8.42
N ALA A 126 -18.51 -6.41 -7.59
CA ALA A 126 -19.95 -6.66 -7.76
C ALA A 126 -20.75 -5.36 -7.69
N LEU A 127 -20.41 -4.46 -6.76
CA LEU A 127 -21.07 -3.14 -6.65
C LEU A 127 -20.89 -2.28 -7.91
N HIS A 128 -19.86 -2.55 -8.70
CA HIS A 128 -19.59 -1.86 -9.96
C HIS A 128 -20.01 -2.68 -11.19
N GLY A 129 -20.80 -3.76 -10.98
CA GLY A 129 -21.32 -4.57 -12.06
C GLY A 129 -20.35 -5.58 -12.65
N VAL A 130 -19.28 -5.90 -11.97
CA VAL A 130 -18.30 -6.91 -12.40
C VAL A 130 -18.51 -8.19 -11.59
N GLU A 131 -18.69 -9.31 -12.27
CA GLU A 131 -18.88 -10.62 -11.65
C GLU A 131 -17.57 -11.36 -11.38
#